data_f08383dd7116808c2e1e53c7e240d586
#
_entry.id   f08383dd7116808c2e1e53c7e240d586
#
_cell.length_a   1.000
_cell.length_b   1.000
_cell.length_c   1.000
_cell.angle_alpha   90.00
_cell.angle_beta   90.00
_cell.angle_gamma   90.00
#
_symmetry.space_group_name_H-M   'P 1'
#
loop_
_entity.id
_entity.type
_entity.pdbx_description
1 polymer ?
#
loop_
_entity_poly.entity_id
_entity_poly.type
_entity_poly.pdbx_seq_one_letter_code
_entity_poly.pdbx_strand_id
1 'polypeptide(L)'
;MLELSHLAFPLQYNNKRWSMWNYKTPGIPDDAFERSENVPITKEEIRVIQISKARLCPGYTVYDIGCGSGSISIEAAIQVESGKIIAIDYDLNAIELTKKNIKKFGLTNISVILGNAKEKILDLDQADAIFVGGTGEDTEDIIKICHNKLKSGGRIVIGIILIETLYSVLKVLEKLQFDSVDITQVTISKS
;
A
#
# COMPACT_ATOMS: atom_id res chain seq x y z
N MET A 1 29.53 -10.94 -23.01
CA MET A 1 28.81 -12.21 -22.75
C MET A 1 28.50 -12.21 -21.26
N LEU A 2 27.29 -11.75 -20.90
CA LEU A 2 26.82 -11.76 -19.49
C LEU A 2 26.07 -13.08 -19.29
N GLU A 3 26.67 -13.98 -18.52
CA GLU A 3 26.03 -15.22 -18.08
C GLU A 3 24.89 -14.88 -17.10
N LEU A 4 23.65 -15.01 -17.56
CA LEU A 4 22.44 -14.99 -16.73
C LEU A 4 22.15 -16.42 -16.22
N SER A 5 23.08 -17.02 -15.53
CA SER A 5 22.89 -18.32 -14.89
C SER A 5 22.62 -18.11 -13.41
N HIS A 6 21.36 -18.00 -13.02
CA HIS A 6 20.78 -18.35 -11.70
C HIS A 6 19.44 -17.64 -11.50
N LEU A 7 18.53 -17.79 -12.47
CA LEU A 7 17.11 -17.57 -12.20
C LEU A 7 16.59 -18.87 -11.57
N ALA A 8 16.42 -18.89 -10.25
CA ALA A 8 15.73 -19.98 -9.58
C ALA A 8 14.24 -19.91 -9.91
N PHE A 9 13.79 -20.74 -10.85
CA PHE A 9 12.37 -20.94 -11.11
C PHE A 9 11.84 -21.96 -10.09
N PRO A 10 10.85 -21.63 -9.26
CA PRO A 10 10.21 -22.62 -8.42
C PRO A 10 9.43 -23.61 -9.31
N LEU A 11 9.83 -24.87 -9.26
CA LEU A 11 9.15 -25.96 -9.92
C LEU A 11 7.77 -26.20 -9.25
N GLN A 12 6.70 -26.01 -9.99
CA GLN A 12 5.28 -26.26 -9.69
C GLN A 12 4.60 -25.35 -8.66
N TYR A 13 3.75 -24.46 -9.17
CA TYR A 13 2.74 -23.72 -8.40
C TYR A 13 1.60 -24.66 -7.96
N ASN A 14 1.58 -25.02 -6.69
CA ASN A 14 0.42 -25.69 -6.10
C ASN A 14 -0.44 -24.62 -5.42
N ASN A 15 -1.68 -24.40 -5.88
CA ASN A 15 -2.62 -23.36 -5.41
C ASN A 15 -2.91 -23.36 -3.89
N LYS A 16 -2.44 -24.37 -3.16
CA LYS A 16 -2.51 -24.44 -1.68
C LYS A 16 -1.38 -23.67 -0.96
N ARG A 17 -0.39 -23.10 -1.69
CA ARG A 17 0.84 -22.57 -1.12
C ARG A 17 0.69 -21.15 -0.52
N TRP A 18 -0.37 -20.46 -0.86
CA TRP A 18 -0.53 -19.03 -0.52
C TRP A 18 -1.49 -18.75 0.64
N SER A 19 -1.98 -19.75 1.33
CA SER A 19 -2.89 -19.55 2.47
C SER A 19 -2.21 -18.99 3.73
N MET A 20 -0.87 -18.98 3.77
CA MET A 20 -0.07 -18.28 4.79
C MET A 20 1.26 -17.86 4.16
N TRP A 21 1.49 -16.56 4.07
CA TRP A 21 2.78 -16.00 3.69
C TRP A 21 3.72 -16.04 4.90
N ASN A 22 4.72 -16.91 4.86
CA ASN A 22 5.64 -17.14 5.98
C ASN A 22 6.97 -16.39 5.84
N TYR A 23 7.11 -15.57 4.80
CA TYR A 23 8.32 -14.80 4.57
C TYR A 23 8.22 -13.44 5.23
N LYS A 24 9.34 -12.94 5.77
CA LYS A 24 9.42 -11.60 6.35
C LYS A 24 9.67 -10.51 5.30
N THR A 25 10.22 -10.86 4.15
CA THR A 25 10.42 -9.93 3.05
C THR A 25 9.11 -9.66 2.32
N PRO A 26 8.82 -8.42 1.90
CA PRO A 26 7.71 -8.12 1.02
C PRO A 26 7.90 -8.79 -0.36
N GLY A 27 6.85 -8.85 -1.15
CA GLY A 27 6.87 -9.44 -2.48
C GLY A 27 5.94 -10.65 -2.60
N ILE A 28 4.74 -10.56 -2.05
CA ILE A 28 3.70 -11.56 -2.28
C ILE A 28 3.31 -11.49 -3.76
N PRO A 29 3.41 -12.60 -4.54
CA PRO A 29 3.03 -12.60 -5.94
C PRO A 29 1.59 -12.13 -6.18
N ASP A 30 1.36 -11.42 -7.28
CA ASP A 30 0.03 -10.87 -7.61
C ASP A 30 -1.05 -11.95 -7.74
N ASP A 31 -0.70 -13.18 -8.16
CA ASP A 31 -1.60 -14.32 -8.29
C ASP A 31 -1.97 -14.97 -6.95
N ALA A 32 -1.28 -14.61 -5.88
CA ALA A 32 -1.64 -15.01 -4.53
C ALA A 32 -2.88 -14.27 -4.00
N PHE A 33 -3.24 -13.14 -4.58
CA PHE A 33 -4.41 -12.35 -4.19
C PHE A 33 -5.66 -12.77 -4.97
N GLU A 34 -6.84 -12.68 -4.34
CA GLU A 34 -8.10 -12.61 -5.05
C GLU A 34 -8.12 -11.31 -5.87
N ARG A 35 -8.64 -11.39 -7.10
CA ARG A 35 -8.65 -10.27 -8.06
C ARG A 35 -10.05 -10.02 -8.60
N SER A 36 -10.29 -8.80 -9.02
CA SER A 36 -11.48 -8.37 -9.74
C SER A 36 -11.06 -7.51 -10.92
N GLU A 37 -11.77 -7.60 -12.04
CA GLU A 37 -11.46 -6.81 -13.24
C GLU A 37 -11.58 -5.30 -13.00
N ASN A 38 -12.48 -4.90 -12.10
CA ASN A 38 -12.77 -3.49 -11.83
C ASN A 38 -12.01 -2.90 -10.63
N VAL A 39 -11.23 -3.71 -9.91
CA VAL A 39 -10.46 -3.25 -8.75
C VAL A 39 -8.97 -3.42 -9.02
N PRO A 40 -8.20 -2.33 -9.07
CA PRO A 40 -6.78 -2.41 -9.34
C PRO A 40 -6.02 -3.08 -8.20
N ILE A 41 -4.90 -3.71 -8.57
CA ILE A 41 -3.89 -4.20 -7.63
C ILE A 41 -2.57 -3.46 -7.87
N THR A 42 -1.94 -3.00 -6.81
CA THR A 42 -0.56 -2.52 -6.90
C THR A 42 0.35 -3.71 -7.18
N LYS A 43 1.05 -3.67 -8.30
CA LYS A 43 1.91 -4.76 -8.76
C LYS A 43 3.00 -5.10 -7.75
N GLU A 44 3.36 -6.38 -7.69
CA GLU A 44 4.32 -6.94 -6.72
C GLU A 44 5.57 -6.06 -6.56
N GLU A 45 6.23 -5.70 -7.65
CA GLU A 45 7.50 -4.96 -7.61
C GLU A 45 7.31 -3.52 -7.10
N ILE A 46 6.21 -2.87 -7.49
CA ILE A 46 5.86 -1.52 -6.99
C ILE A 46 5.51 -1.59 -5.51
N ARG A 47 4.77 -2.61 -5.10
CA ARG A 47 4.38 -2.85 -3.71
C ARG A 47 5.59 -3.08 -2.82
N VAL A 48 6.55 -3.91 -3.27
CA VAL A 48 7.84 -4.12 -2.57
C VAL A 48 8.56 -2.80 -2.32
N ILE A 49 8.66 -1.95 -3.34
CA ILE A 49 9.31 -0.65 -3.23
C ILE A 49 8.56 0.24 -2.22
N GLN A 50 7.24 0.33 -2.31
CA GLN A 50 6.42 1.14 -1.41
C GLN A 50 6.56 0.68 0.05
N ILE A 51 6.45 -0.61 0.32
CA ILE A 51 6.63 -1.18 1.67
C ILE A 51 8.04 -0.87 2.21
N SER A 52 9.06 -1.03 1.38
CA SER A 52 10.45 -0.71 1.75
C SER A 52 10.64 0.78 2.07
N LYS A 53 10.03 1.69 1.28
CA LYS A 53 10.10 3.14 1.51
C LYS A 53 9.36 3.59 2.76
N ALA A 54 8.31 2.88 3.17
CA ALA A 54 7.57 3.17 4.39
C ALA A 54 8.35 2.85 5.68
N ARG A 55 9.37 1.98 5.62
CA ARG A 55 10.22 1.59 6.76
C ARG A 55 9.40 1.17 7.97
N LEU A 56 8.51 0.22 7.75
CA LEU A 56 7.59 -0.27 8.77
C LEU A 56 8.31 -0.99 9.90
N CYS A 57 7.81 -0.81 11.13
CA CYS A 57 8.29 -1.49 12.32
C CYS A 57 7.13 -2.20 13.05
N PRO A 58 7.42 -3.27 13.80
CA PRO A 58 6.41 -3.89 14.67
C PRO A 58 5.74 -2.87 15.60
N GLY A 59 4.43 -2.99 15.75
CA GLY A 59 3.63 -2.09 16.59
C GLY A 59 3.16 -0.80 15.92
N TYR A 60 3.55 -0.52 14.66
CA TYR A 60 3.13 0.67 13.94
C TYR A 60 1.63 0.68 13.64
N THR A 61 1.05 1.89 13.66
CA THR A 61 -0.26 2.18 13.07
C THR A 61 -0.04 2.69 11.66
N VAL A 62 -0.65 2.03 10.68
CA VAL A 62 -0.49 2.35 9.26
C VAL A 62 -1.85 2.59 8.61
N TYR A 63 -1.94 3.61 7.77
CA TYR A 63 -3.10 3.85 6.93
C TYR A 63 -2.79 3.49 5.48
N ASP A 64 -3.77 2.87 4.81
CA ASP A 64 -3.75 2.57 3.38
C ASP A 64 -4.96 3.24 2.74
N ILE A 65 -4.73 4.38 2.11
CA ILE A 65 -5.75 5.25 1.53
C ILE A 65 -5.90 4.94 0.04
N GLY A 66 -7.12 4.52 -0.35
CA GLY A 66 -7.37 3.95 -1.67
C GLY A 66 -6.84 2.53 -1.75
N CYS A 67 -7.24 1.68 -0.81
CA CYS A 67 -6.63 0.36 -0.60
C CYS A 67 -6.88 -0.63 -1.75
N GLY A 68 -7.89 -0.42 -2.60
CA GLY A 68 -8.19 -1.25 -3.75
C GLY A 68 -8.36 -2.73 -3.40
N SER A 69 -7.47 -3.58 -3.87
CA SER A 69 -7.46 -5.02 -3.55
C SER A 69 -6.96 -5.35 -2.14
N GLY A 70 -6.45 -4.37 -1.39
CA GLY A 70 -5.84 -4.54 -0.07
C GLY A 70 -4.41 -5.12 -0.10
N SER A 71 -3.78 -5.16 -1.27
CA SER A 71 -2.46 -5.80 -1.41
C SER A 71 -1.36 -5.10 -0.59
N ILE A 72 -1.36 -3.76 -0.54
CA ILE A 72 -0.46 -2.98 0.32
C ILE A 72 -0.82 -3.21 1.79
N SER A 73 -2.10 -3.13 2.13
CA SER A 73 -2.59 -3.38 3.50
C SER A 73 -2.11 -4.72 4.06
N ILE A 74 -2.17 -5.77 3.25
CA ILE A 74 -1.77 -7.14 3.64
C ILE A 74 -0.27 -7.22 3.88
N GLU A 75 0.56 -6.75 2.95
CA GLU A 75 2.01 -6.76 3.16
C GLU A 75 2.44 -5.86 4.32
N ALA A 76 1.82 -4.69 4.47
CA ALA A 76 2.07 -3.82 5.60
C ALA A 76 1.70 -4.48 6.94
N ALA A 77 0.56 -5.19 7.00
CA ALA A 77 0.10 -5.88 8.21
C ALA A 77 1.06 -6.96 8.69
N ILE A 78 1.69 -7.68 7.75
CA ILE A 78 2.71 -8.68 8.06
C ILE A 78 3.97 -8.00 8.65
N GLN A 79 4.35 -6.82 8.14
CA GLN A 79 5.54 -6.12 8.62
C GLN A 79 5.34 -5.50 10.02
N VAL A 80 4.14 -5.01 10.31
CA VAL A 80 3.89 -4.34 11.60
C VAL A 80 3.52 -5.31 12.73
N GLU A 81 3.34 -6.60 12.43
CA GLU A 81 3.09 -7.67 13.43
C GLU A 81 1.96 -7.32 14.42
N SER A 82 2.31 -6.84 15.63
CA SER A 82 1.37 -6.40 16.67
C SER A 82 0.74 -5.03 16.40
N GLY A 83 1.17 -4.35 15.35
CA GLY A 83 0.61 -3.08 14.91
C GLY A 83 -0.75 -3.25 14.25
N LYS A 84 -1.29 -2.14 13.75
CA LYS A 84 -2.61 -2.14 13.09
C LYS A 84 -2.57 -1.42 11.74
N ILE A 85 -3.36 -1.93 10.80
CA ILE A 85 -3.61 -1.29 9.51
C ILE A 85 -5.06 -0.78 9.48
N ILE A 86 -5.25 0.42 8.95
CA ILE A 86 -6.56 0.96 8.62
C ILE A 86 -6.59 1.19 7.12
N ALA A 87 -7.35 0.34 6.42
CA ALA A 87 -7.54 0.36 4.98
C ALA A 87 -8.84 1.12 4.65
N ILE A 88 -8.75 2.14 3.80
CA ILE A 88 -9.88 3.00 3.44
C ILE A 88 -10.07 3.00 1.93
N ASP A 89 -11.30 2.79 1.48
CA ASP A 89 -11.68 2.97 0.10
C ASP A 89 -13.14 3.44 0.00
N TYR A 90 -13.45 4.21 -1.04
CA TYR A 90 -14.83 4.66 -1.30
C TYR A 90 -15.62 3.64 -2.13
N ASP A 91 -14.94 2.72 -2.84
CA ASP A 91 -15.56 1.68 -3.66
C ASP A 91 -15.89 0.44 -2.82
N LEU A 92 -17.17 0.11 -2.77
CA LEU A 92 -17.65 -1.08 -2.07
C LEU A 92 -17.01 -2.36 -2.62
N ASN A 93 -16.75 -2.46 -3.93
CA ASN A 93 -16.13 -3.65 -4.53
C ASN A 93 -14.67 -3.79 -4.06
N ALA A 94 -13.94 -2.68 -3.92
CA ALA A 94 -12.59 -2.66 -3.34
C ALA A 94 -12.61 -3.15 -1.88
N ILE A 95 -13.54 -2.65 -1.09
CA ILE A 95 -13.72 -3.06 0.31
C ILE A 95 -14.00 -4.56 0.45
N GLU A 96 -14.93 -5.09 -0.36
CA GLU A 96 -15.28 -6.51 -0.33
C GLU A 96 -14.11 -7.40 -0.81
N LEU A 97 -13.37 -6.95 -1.82
CA LEU A 97 -12.17 -7.65 -2.29
C LEU A 97 -11.06 -7.64 -1.23
N THR A 98 -10.82 -6.49 -0.61
CA THR A 98 -9.87 -6.36 0.51
C THR A 98 -10.22 -7.31 1.66
N LYS A 99 -11.49 -7.38 2.08
CA LYS A 99 -11.93 -8.33 3.13
C LYS A 99 -11.71 -9.79 2.74
N LYS A 100 -11.97 -10.16 1.47
CA LYS A 100 -11.68 -11.51 0.95
C LYS A 100 -10.19 -11.83 1.06
N ASN A 101 -9.34 -10.91 0.66
CA ASN A 101 -7.89 -11.07 0.74
C ASN A 101 -7.41 -11.14 2.20
N ILE A 102 -7.88 -10.29 3.10
CA ILE A 102 -7.58 -10.37 4.53
C ILE A 102 -7.89 -11.76 5.08
N LYS A 103 -9.09 -12.29 4.78
CA LYS A 103 -9.50 -13.63 5.20
C LYS A 103 -8.59 -14.72 4.62
N LYS A 104 -8.24 -14.61 3.33
CA LYS A 104 -7.37 -15.56 2.63
C LYS A 104 -5.98 -15.64 3.27
N PHE A 105 -5.41 -14.51 3.68
CA PHE A 105 -4.11 -14.44 4.33
C PHE A 105 -4.16 -14.65 5.86
N GLY A 106 -5.35 -14.81 6.44
CA GLY A 106 -5.55 -15.09 7.88
C GLY A 106 -5.11 -13.96 8.81
N LEU A 107 -5.13 -12.71 8.31
CA LEU A 107 -4.70 -11.54 9.08
C LEU A 107 -5.85 -11.00 9.94
N THR A 108 -5.51 -10.54 11.15
CA THR A 108 -6.49 -10.04 12.13
C THR A 108 -6.24 -8.58 12.54
N ASN A 109 -5.14 -7.99 12.07
CA ASN A 109 -4.70 -6.65 12.43
C ASN A 109 -5.01 -5.58 11.36
N ILE A 110 -5.99 -5.85 10.48
CA ILE A 110 -6.45 -4.91 9.45
C ILE A 110 -7.92 -4.57 9.70
N SER A 111 -8.20 -3.28 9.85
CA SER A 111 -9.56 -2.73 9.86
C SER A 111 -9.86 -2.10 8.50
N VAL A 112 -11.06 -2.34 7.98
CA VAL A 112 -11.46 -1.86 6.65
C VAL A 112 -12.61 -0.89 6.79
N ILE A 113 -12.50 0.31 6.20
CA ILE A 113 -13.47 1.39 6.27
C ILE A 113 -13.95 1.76 4.86
N LEU A 114 -15.26 1.64 4.64
CA LEU A 114 -15.91 2.16 3.44
C LEU A 114 -16.21 3.64 3.61
N GLY A 115 -15.76 4.48 2.68
CA GLY A 115 -16.14 5.89 2.64
C GLY A 115 -15.08 6.80 2.03
N ASN A 116 -15.42 8.08 1.94
CA ASN A 116 -14.51 9.10 1.44
C ASN A 116 -13.34 9.29 2.42
N ALA A 117 -12.14 9.16 1.93
CA ALA A 117 -10.91 9.26 2.73
C ALA A 117 -10.79 10.61 3.46
N LYS A 118 -11.17 11.73 2.82
CA LYS A 118 -11.12 13.06 3.43
C LYS A 118 -11.93 13.15 4.72
N GLU A 119 -13.07 12.45 4.77
CA GLU A 119 -13.92 12.41 5.96
C GLU A 119 -13.41 11.41 6.98
N LYS A 120 -13.12 10.17 6.52
CA LYS A 120 -12.77 9.06 7.41
C LYS A 120 -11.46 9.24 8.14
N ILE A 121 -10.46 9.88 7.52
CA ILE A 121 -9.16 10.12 8.15
C ILE A 121 -9.28 11.11 9.31
N LEU A 122 -10.21 12.05 9.27
CA LEU A 122 -10.37 13.08 10.30
C LEU A 122 -10.67 12.49 11.69
N ASP A 123 -11.40 11.38 11.73
CA ASP A 123 -11.81 10.73 12.98
C ASP A 123 -10.76 9.74 13.52
N LEU A 124 -9.65 9.54 12.79
CA LEU A 124 -8.61 8.60 13.18
C LEU A 124 -7.52 9.28 14.02
N ASP A 125 -6.81 8.48 14.81
CA ASP A 125 -5.61 8.89 15.54
C ASP A 125 -4.45 9.22 14.59
N GLN A 126 -3.28 9.53 15.14
CA GLN A 126 -2.05 9.68 14.34
C GLN A 126 -1.49 8.31 13.92
N ALA A 127 -0.87 8.27 12.74
CA ALA A 127 -0.24 7.10 12.14
C ALA A 127 1.28 7.24 12.07
N ASP A 128 1.96 6.10 12.12
CA ASP A 128 3.42 6.00 11.94
C ASP A 128 3.79 6.01 10.45
N ALA A 129 2.94 5.44 9.60
CA ALA A 129 3.09 5.48 8.15
C ALA A 129 1.73 5.57 7.45
N ILE A 130 1.70 6.20 6.29
CA ILE A 130 0.49 6.35 5.47
C ILE A 130 0.86 6.05 4.01
N PHE A 131 0.14 5.11 3.40
CA PHE A 131 0.14 4.89 1.96
C PHE A 131 -1.02 5.67 1.34
N VAL A 132 -0.77 6.30 0.19
CA VAL A 132 -1.78 7.03 -0.57
C VAL A 132 -1.73 6.58 -2.02
N GLY A 133 -2.85 6.04 -2.50
CA GLY A 133 -3.00 5.62 -3.90
C GLY A 133 -4.46 5.75 -4.32
N GLY A 134 -4.72 5.87 -5.64
CA GLY A 134 -6.07 5.84 -6.19
C GLY A 134 -7.02 6.94 -5.72
N THR A 135 -6.52 8.11 -5.34
CA THR A 135 -7.31 9.19 -4.72
C THR A 135 -7.89 10.20 -5.72
N GLY A 136 -7.59 10.05 -7.01
CA GLY A 136 -8.15 10.90 -8.08
C GLY A 136 -7.92 12.40 -7.85
N GLU A 137 -8.97 13.19 -8.04
CA GLU A 137 -8.95 14.66 -7.89
C GLU A 137 -8.77 15.13 -6.44
N ASP A 138 -9.06 14.28 -5.47
CA ASP A 138 -8.96 14.60 -4.04
C ASP A 138 -7.54 14.48 -3.47
N THR A 139 -6.55 14.12 -4.29
CA THR A 139 -5.17 13.82 -3.86
C THR A 139 -4.56 14.94 -3.02
N GLU A 140 -4.70 16.21 -3.43
CA GLU A 140 -4.13 17.34 -2.70
C GLU A 140 -4.66 17.46 -1.27
N ASP A 141 -5.98 17.37 -1.10
CA ASP A 141 -6.60 17.53 0.21
C ASP A 141 -6.31 16.33 1.11
N ILE A 142 -6.30 15.13 0.53
CA ILE A 142 -5.94 13.91 1.26
C ILE A 142 -4.50 14.01 1.78
N ILE A 143 -3.53 14.49 0.99
CA ILE A 143 -2.14 14.66 1.43
C ILE A 143 -2.04 15.67 2.59
N LYS A 144 -2.77 16.79 2.53
CA LYS A 144 -2.81 17.78 3.63
C LYS A 144 -3.34 17.16 4.93
N ILE A 145 -4.44 16.40 4.83
CA ILE A 145 -5.02 15.70 5.99
C ILE A 145 -4.04 14.65 6.52
N CYS A 146 -3.45 13.83 5.63
CA CYS A 146 -2.46 12.82 5.99
C CYS A 146 -1.23 13.43 6.69
N HIS A 147 -0.74 14.58 6.21
CA HIS A 147 0.36 15.28 6.86
C HIS A 147 0.05 15.61 8.32
N ASN A 148 -1.15 16.11 8.63
CA ASN A 148 -1.58 16.41 9.99
C ASN A 148 -1.82 15.16 10.85
N LYS A 149 -2.01 14.00 10.22
CA LYS A 149 -2.21 12.71 10.89
C LYS A 149 -0.93 11.90 11.04
N LEU A 150 0.17 12.33 10.46
CA LEU A 150 1.47 11.70 10.69
C LEU A 150 2.01 12.04 12.08
N LYS A 151 2.53 11.03 12.77
CA LYS A 151 3.37 11.22 13.95
C LYS A 151 4.70 11.89 13.55
N SER A 152 5.36 12.50 14.52
CA SER A 152 6.73 12.97 14.32
C SER A 152 7.65 11.82 13.88
N GLY A 153 8.42 12.02 12.81
CA GLY A 153 9.24 10.98 12.16
C GLY A 153 8.46 9.96 11.34
N GLY A 154 7.13 10.08 11.25
CA GLY A 154 6.28 9.25 10.40
C GLY A 154 6.54 9.44 8.91
N ARG A 155 6.08 8.50 8.08
CA ARG A 155 6.31 8.48 6.64
C ARG A 155 5.01 8.45 5.86
N ILE A 156 4.96 9.22 4.76
CA ILE A 156 3.93 9.11 3.74
C ILE A 156 4.58 8.55 2.47
N VAL A 157 3.94 7.55 1.86
CA VAL A 157 4.34 6.96 0.59
C VAL A 157 3.19 7.14 -0.39
N ILE A 158 3.43 7.86 -1.47
CA ILE A 158 2.40 8.21 -2.46
C ILE A 158 2.68 7.48 -3.76
N GLY A 159 1.76 6.59 -4.16
CA GLY A 159 1.80 5.90 -5.44
C GLY A 159 1.17 6.75 -6.54
N ILE A 160 1.95 7.15 -7.54
CA ILE A 160 1.51 8.05 -8.61
C ILE A 160 1.71 7.36 -9.96
N ILE A 161 0.68 7.38 -10.80
CA ILE A 161 0.72 6.83 -12.16
C ILE A 161 0.63 7.94 -13.21
N LEU A 162 -0.14 9.00 -12.93
CA LEU A 162 -0.42 10.09 -13.87
C LEU A 162 0.50 11.30 -13.62
N ILE A 163 0.96 11.93 -14.70
CA ILE A 163 1.83 13.14 -14.60
C ILE A 163 1.07 14.30 -13.98
N GLU A 164 -0.21 14.43 -14.26
CA GLU A 164 -1.07 15.47 -13.67
C GLU A 164 -1.14 15.33 -12.15
N THR A 165 -1.28 14.10 -11.66
CA THR A 165 -1.27 13.80 -10.22
C THR A 165 0.11 14.13 -9.60
N LEU A 166 1.21 13.80 -10.28
CA LEU A 166 2.55 14.16 -9.83
C LEU A 166 2.69 15.69 -9.65
N TYR A 167 2.22 16.46 -10.64
CA TYR A 167 2.29 17.91 -10.58
C TYR A 167 1.51 18.47 -9.39
N SER A 168 0.28 17.98 -9.16
CA SER A 168 -0.55 18.37 -8.01
C SER A 168 0.12 18.02 -6.69
N VAL A 169 0.68 16.82 -6.58
CA VAL A 169 1.41 16.37 -5.38
C VAL A 169 2.61 17.28 -5.09
N LEU A 170 3.44 17.59 -6.08
CA LEU A 170 4.61 18.46 -5.90
C LEU A 170 4.22 19.83 -5.38
N LYS A 171 3.16 20.44 -5.93
CA LYS A 171 2.65 21.72 -5.46
C LYS A 171 2.19 21.70 -3.99
N VAL A 172 1.63 20.58 -3.54
CA VAL A 172 1.22 20.44 -2.15
C VAL A 172 2.41 20.25 -1.25
N LEU A 173 3.39 19.42 -1.66
CA LEU A 173 4.59 19.15 -0.89
C LEU A 173 5.43 20.41 -0.67
N GLU A 174 5.47 21.34 -1.65
CA GLU A 174 6.13 22.66 -1.49
C GLU A 174 5.52 23.52 -0.37
N LYS A 175 4.23 23.31 -0.06
CA LYS A 175 3.50 24.09 0.96
C LYS A 175 3.52 23.42 2.33
N LEU A 176 3.80 22.12 2.37
CA LEU A 176 3.83 21.34 3.59
C LEU A 176 5.26 21.18 4.08
N GLN A 177 5.44 21.23 5.39
CA GLN A 177 6.75 21.08 6.01
C GLN A 177 7.05 19.60 6.22
N PHE A 178 7.68 18.98 5.22
CA PHE A 178 8.28 17.65 5.36
C PHE A 178 9.80 17.79 5.55
N ASP A 179 10.39 16.98 6.43
CA ASP A 179 11.84 17.00 6.67
C ASP A 179 12.64 16.57 5.44
N SER A 180 12.07 15.66 4.63
CA SER A 180 12.67 15.22 3.37
C SER A 180 11.61 14.72 2.39
N VAL A 181 11.83 14.98 1.11
CA VAL A 181 11.02 14.45 0.00
C VAL A 181 11.93 13.65 -0.92
N ASP A 182 11.59 12.38 -1.14
CA ASP A 182 12.29 11.48 -2.07
C ASP A 182 11.33 11.11 -3.22
N ILE A 183 11.75 11.37 -4.45
CA ILE A 183 10.99 11.06 -5.67
C ILE A 183 11.72 9.96 -6.42
N THR A 184 11.08 8.84 -6.57
CA THR A 184 11.63 7.68 -7.27
C THR A 184 10.73 7.30 -8.44
N GLN A 185 11.26 7.36 -9.65
CA GLN A 185 10.59 6.79 -10.83
C GLN A 185 11.01 5.32 -10.99
N VAL A 186 10.03 4.45 -11.24
CA VAL A 186 10.25 3.02 -11.39
C VAL A 186 9.73 2.57 -12.75
N THR A 187 10.57 1.84 -13.49
CA THR A 187 10.19 1.17 -14.74
C THR A 187 10.49 -0.32 -14.60
N ILE A 188 9.48 -1.16 -14.86
CA ILE A 188 9.60 -2.61 -14.72
C ILE A 188 9.33 -3.24 -16.08
N SER A 189 10.23 -4.11 -16.51
CA SER A 189 10.07 -4.94 -17.70
C SER A 189 10.03 -6.41 -17.27
N LYS A 190 9.02 -7.12 -17.73
CA LYS A 190 8.90 -8.58 -17.54
C LYS A 190 8.94 -9.27 -18.90
N SER A 191 9.62 -10.40 -18.99
CA SER A 191 9.67 -11.30 -20.17
C SER A 191 8.81 -12.53 -19.92
#